data_ad1fea3d5ef80100e01d4eb36abaf8c0
#
_entry.id   ad1fea3d5ef80100e01d4eb36abaf8c0
#
_cell.length_a   1.000
_cell.length_b   1.000
_cell.length_c   1.000
_cell.angle_alpha   90.00
_cell.angle_beta   90.00
_cell.angle_gamma   90.00
#
_symmetry.space_group_name_H-M   'P 1'
#
loop_
_entity.id
_entity.type
_entity.pdbx_description
1 polymer ?
#
loop_
_entity_poly.entity_id
_entity_poly.type
_entity_poly.pdbx_seq_one_letter_code
_entity_poly.pdbx_strand_id
1 'polypeptide(L)'
;MKVRIKRQDDRRSAPYWQVFHFRGEGRITVAAILEKLNERDQLEDIKGKQCRKIRWECSCMQKMCGGCAMVINGHPALACGVFINTDDTEILRLEPLTKFPVVEDLIVDRSVIWERQKEALMYLGIRKHPDPKEHDHQYSAAKCLKCGLCLEVCPNYLGAKDDFYG
;
A
#
# COMPACT_ATOMS: atom_id res chain seq x y z
N MET A 1 2.59 4.83 21.64
CA MET A 1 3.66 4.90 20.61
C MET A 1 3.48 6.10 19.68
N LYS A 2 4.49 6.43 18.89
CA LYS A 2 4.43 7.46 17.85
C LYS A 2 4.22 6.81 16.48
N VAL A 3 3.39 7.42 15.62
CA VAL A 3 3.21 6.99 14.23
C VAL A 3 3.71 8.11 13.32
N ARG A 4 4.78 7.85 12.58
CA ARG A 4 5.41 8.80 11.65
C ARG A 4 5.00 8.45 10.23
N ILE A 5 4.29 9.34 9.57
CA ILE A 5 3.71 9.11 8.24
C ILE A 5 4.30 10.11 7.26
N LYS A 6 4.72 9.60 6.09
CA LYS A 6 5.08 10.43 4.96
C LYS A 6 3.81 10.87 4.25
N ARG A 7 3.52 12.16 4.33
CA ARG A 7 2.33 12.80 3.78
C ARG A 7 2.66 13.51 2.48
N GLN A 8 1.68 13.60 1.61
CA GLN A 8 1.72 14.40 0.39
C GLN A 8 0.30 14.83 0.04
N ASP A 9 0.07 16.12 -0.18
CA ASP A 9 -1.29 16.64 -0.31
C ASP A 9 -1.92 16.32 -1.68
N ASP A 10 -1.11 16.24 -2.72
CA ASP A 10 -1.49 15.87 -4.09
C ASP A 10 -0.26 15.41 -4.91
N ARG A 11 -0.48 15.06 -6.18
CA ARG A 11 0.59 14.58 -7.09
C ARG A 11 1.73 15.59 -7.32
N ARG A 12 1.52 16.89 -7.08
CA ARG A 12 2.47 17.97 -7.36
C ARG A 12 3.12 18.53 -6.12
N SER A 13 2.53 18.30 -4.96
CA SER A 13 3.01 18.80 -3.67
C SER A 13 4.30 18.08 -3.24
N ALA A 14 5.17 18.79 -2.55
CA ALA A 14 6.34 18.17 -1.93
C ALA A 14 5.93 17.27 -0.76
N PRO A 15 6.53 16.07 -0.63
CA PRO A 15 6.25 15.20 0.50
C PRO A 15 6.83 15.78 1.80
N TYR A 16 6.13 15.54 2.92
CA TYR A 16 6.55 15.95 4.25
C TYR A 16 6.26 14.86 5.28
N TRP A 17 6.97 14.89 6.40
CA TRP A 17 6.76 13.97 7.50
C TRP A 17 5.84 14.57 8.55
N GLN A 18 4.85 13.79 9.00
CA GLN A 18 3.97 14.15 10.10
C GLN A 18 3.95 13.04 11.13
N VAL A 19 3.90 13.42 12.41
CA VAL A 19 3.95 12.46 13.53
C VAL A 19 2.67 12.58 14.35
N PHE A 20 2.10 11.43 14.67
CA PHE A 20 0.87 11.32 15.47
C PHE A 20 1.12 10.54 16.74
N HIS A 21 0.41 10.87 17.81
CA HIS A 21 0.32 10.02 18.97
C HIS A 21 -0.75 8.95 18.78
N PHE A 22 -0.35 7.70 18.87
CA PHE A 22 -1.27 6.57 18.93
C PHE A 22 -1.34 6.04 20.38
N ARG A 23 -2.56 5.97 20.91
CA ARG A 23 -2.87 5.39 22.21
C ARG A 23 -3.60 4.07 21.96
N GLY A 24 -2.99 2.96 22.22
CA GLY A 24 -3.53 1.62 22.13
C GLY A 24 -2.63 0.69 22.92
N GLU A 25 -3.12 -0.49 23.25
CA GLU A 25 -2.41 -1.49 24.01
C GLU A 25 -2.38 -2.82 23.24
N GLY A 26 -1.29 -3.56 23.43
CA GLY A 26 -1.12 -4.88 22.89
C GLY A 26 -0.89 -4.94 21.38
N ARG A 27 -1.31 -6.06 20.78
CA ARG A 27 -1.02 -6.38 19.37
C ARG A 27 -2.14 -5.92 18.44
N ILE A 28 -1.81 -5.04 17.49
CA ILE A 28 -2.78 -4.44 16.56
C ILE A 28 -2.20 -4.38 15.14
N THR A 29 -3.04 -4.44 14.10
CA THR A 29 -2.58 -4.28 12.72
C THR A 29 -2.30 -2.81 12.38
N VAL A 30 -1.38 -2.58 11.44
CA VAL A 30 -1.10 -1.22 10.93
C VAL A 30 -2.36 -0.58 10.33
N ALA A 31 -3.19 -1.36 9.63
CA ALA A 31 -4.46 -0.90 9.10
C ALA A 31 -5.40 -0.39 10.21
N ALA A 32 -5.57 -1.16 11.29
CA ALA A 32 -6.41 -0.75 12.42
C ALA A 32 -5.84 0.50 13.15
N ILE A 33 -4.52 0.68 13.17
CA ILE A 33 -3.91 1.92 13.68
C ILE A 33 -4.32 3.12 12.83
N LEU A 34 -4.26 3.00 11.50
CA LEU A 34 -4.67 4.06 10.57
C LEU A 34 -6.17 4.39 10.68
N GLU A 35 -7.03 3.37 10.83
CA GLU A 35 -8.46 3.57 11.08
C GLU A 35 -8.69 4.34 12.36
N LYS A 36 -8.13 3.87 13.49
CA LYS A 36 -8.30 4.54 14.80
C LYS A 36 -7.76 5.98 14.82
N LEU A 37 -6.70 6.28 14.06
CA LEU A 37 -6.23 7.66 13.90
C LEU A 37 -7.26 8.50 13.13
N ASN A 38 -7.88 7.94 12.10
CA ASN A 38 -8.86 8.62 11.25
C ASN A 38 -10.29 8.65 11.83
N GLU A 39 -10.61 7.85 12.84
CA GLU A 39 -11.90 7.90 13.55
C GLU A 39 -12.09 9.17 14.37
N ARG A 40 -11.00 9.83 14.77
CA ARG A 40 -11.06 11.06 15.54
C ARG A 40 -11.72 12.17 14.74
N ASP A 41 -12.64 12.90 15.32
CA ASP A 41 -13.32 14.02 14.64
C ASP A 41 -12.30 15.07 14.15
N GLN A 42 -11.29 15.33 14.95
CA GLN A 42 -10.16 16.19 14.61
C GLN A 42 -8.86 15.40 14.78
N LEU A 43 -8.13 15.25 13.69
CA LEU A 43 -6.81 14.64 13.71
C LEU A 43 -5.76 15.70 14.03
N GLU A 44 -5.02 15.49 15.10
CA GLU A 44 -3.94 16.38 15.54
C GLU A 44 -2.59 15.66 15.47
N ASP A 45 -1.58 16.37 15.02
CA ASP A 45 -0.21 15.88 15.07
C ASP A 45 0.38 16.02 16.50
N ILE A 46 1.61 15.54 16.67
CA ILE A 46 2.30 15.56 17.98
C ILE A 46 2.51 16.98 18.53
N LYS A 47 2.41 18.01 17.69
CA LYS A 47 2.55 19.43 18.07
C LYS A 47 1.19 20.09 18.38
N GLY A 48 0.10 19.33 18.34
CA GLY A 48 -1.26 19.83 18.51
C GLY A 48 -1.82 20.59 17.30
N LYS A 49 -1.15 20.48 16.13
CA LYS A 49 -1.65 21.11 14.91
C LYS A 49 -2.74 20.23 14.31
N GLN A 50 -3.91 20.82 14.07
CA GLN A 50 -4.99 20.17 13.34
C GLN A 50 -4.58 19.89 11.89
N CYS A 51 -4.93 18.72 11.41
CA CYS A 51 -4.59 18.26 10.08
C CYS A 51 -5.71 17.42 9.46
N ARG A 52 -5.70 17.35 8.14
CA ARG A 52 -6.63 16.48 7.41
C ARG A 52 -6.40 15.02 7.74
N LYS A 53 -7.42 14.19 7.57
CA LYS A 53 -7.34 12.74 7.74
C LYS A 53 -6.26 12.14 6.83
N ILE A 54 -5.67 11.06 7.27
CA ILE A 54 -4.65 10.33 6.51
C ILE A 54 -5.34 9.60 5.37
N ARG A 55 -4.91 9.85 4.14
CA ARG A 55 -5.45 9.18 2.95
C ARG A 55 -4.68 7.88 2.70
N TRP A 56 -5.40 6.79 2.67
CA TRP A 56 -4.90 5.46 2.40
C TRP A 56 -6.01 4.58 1.84
N GLU A 57 -5.66 3.49 1.16
CA GLU A 57 -6.62 2.56 0.59
C GLU A 57 -6.77 1.33 1.48
N CYS A 58 -8.02 0.94 1.70
CA CYS A 58 -8.36 -0.29 2.37
C CYS A 58 -9.73 -0.78 1.90
N SER A 59 -9.88 -2.10 1.79
CA SER A 59 -11.16 -2.71 1.42
C SER A 59 -11.40 -3.98 2.26
N CYS A 60 -10.61 -5.03 2.06
CA CYS A 60 -10.94 -6.35 2.62
C CYS A 60 -10.47 -6.59 4.06
N MET A 61 -9.46 -5.89 4.55
CA MET A 61 -8.79 -6.09 5.86
C MET A 61 -8.24 -7.52 6.10
N GLN A 62 -8.16 -8.35 5.05
CA GLN A 62 -7.84 -9.78 5.11
C GLN A 62 -6.70 -10.19 4.19
N LYS A 63 -5.87 -9.26 3.73
CA LYS A 63 -4.76 -9.48 2.79
C LYS A 63 -5.19 -10.01 1.40
N MET A 64 -6.43 -9.77 1.00
CA MET A 64 -7.01 -10.34 -0.23
C MET A 64 -7.17 -9.34 -1.38
N CYS A 65 -7.14 -8.02 -1.12
CA CYS A 65 -7.40 -7.01 -2.16
C CYS A 65 -6.16 -6.23 -2.62
N GLY A 66 -5.09 -6.22 -1.83
CA GLY A 66 -3.87 -5.50 -2.16
C GLY A 66 -3.93 -3.96 -1.98
N GLY A 67 -5.10 -3.38 -1.65
CA GLY A 67 -5.28 -1.93 -1.54
C GLY A 67 -4.33 -1.27 -0.54
N CYS A 68 -4.19 -1.86 0.65
CA CYS A 68 -3.40 -1.32 1.75
C CYS A 68 -1.87 -1.56 1.64
N ALA A 69 -1.35 -1.76 0.43
CA ALA A 69 0.09 -1.92 0.21
C ALA A 69 0.83 -0.60 0.46
N MET A 70 1.84 -0.63 1.32
CA MET A 70 2.68 0.52 1.68
C MET A 70 4.03 0.05 2.22
N VAL A 71 4.93 0.98 2.48
CA VAL A 71 6.20 0.69 3.15
C VAL A 71 6.05 0.91 4.66
N ILE A 72 6.28 -0.14 5.43
CA ILE A 72 6.13 -0.16 6.89
C ILE A 72 7.49 -0.43 7.51
N ASN A 73 8.03 0.52 8.25
CA ASN A 73 9.38 0.45 8.85
C ASN A 73 10.46 0.05 7.81
N GLY A 74 10.36 0.58 6.58
CA GLY A 74 11.28 0.29 5.48
C GLY A 74 11.00 -1.00 4.70
N HIS A 75 9.99 -1.79 5.07
CA HIS A 75 9.62 -3.03 4.40
C HIS A 75 8.26 -2.91 3.71
N PRO A 76 8.16 -3.16 2.40
CA PRO A 76 6.88 -3.18 1.69
C PRO A 76 5.99 -4.33 2.17
N ALA A 77 4.77 -3.99 2.59
CA ALA A 77 3.81 -4.97 3.09
C ALA A 77 2.36 -4.47 2.98
N LEU A 78 1.40 -5.39 3.18
CA LEU A 78 -0.01 -5.04 3.32
C LEU A 78 -0.29 -4.64 4.77
N ALA A 79 -0.76 -3.42 5.00
CA ALA A 79 -1.00 -2.86 6.33
C ALA A 79 -1.96 -3.71 7.19
N CYS A 80 -2.95 -4.33 6.57
CA CYS A 80 -3.88 -5.24 7.26
C CYS A 80 -3.25 -6.59 7.67
N GLY A 81 -2.04 -6.90 7.19
CA GLY A 81 -1.31 -8.14 7.49
C GLY A 81 -0.14 -7.97 8.45
N VAL A 82 0.27 -6.74 8.74
CA VAL A 82 1.40 -6.45 9.64
C VAL A 82 0.86 -6.10 11.02
N PHE A 83 1.29 -6.87 12.01
CA PHE A 83 0.97 -6.64 13.41
C PHE A 83 2.10 -5.89 14.11
N ILE A 84 1.73 -4.89 14.88
CA ILE A 84 2.62 -4.09 15.73
C ILE A 84 2.24 -4.35 17.18
N ASN A 85 3.23 -4.59 18.03
CA ASN A 85 3.04 -4.54 19.47
C ASN A 85 3.24 -3.11 19.94
N THR A 86 2.18 -2.47 20.41
CA THR A 86 2.20 -1.05 20.77
C THR A 86 3.04 -0.77 22.02
N ASP A 87 3.25 -1.79 22.86
CA ASP A 87 3.97 -1.66 24.13
C ASP A 87 5.48 -1.65 23.90
N ASP A 88 5.95 -2.39 22.88
CA ASP A 88 7.38 -2.53 22.55
C ASP A 88 7.82 -1.59 21.41
N THR A 89 6.86 -0.95 20.72
CA THR A 89 7.15 -0.12 19.55
C THR A 89 7.15 1.35 19.93
N GLU A 90 8.32 1.99 19.89
CA GLU A 90 8.42 3.43 20.12
C GLU A 90 7.89 4.24 18.94
N ILE A 91 8.33 3.90 17.72
CA ILE A 91 8.01 4.62 16.48
C ILE A 91 7.62 3.63 15.38
N LEU A 92 6.43 3.81 14.82
CA LEU A 92 5.98 3.17 13.59
C LEU A 92 6.15 4.15 12.43
N ARG A 93 6.88 3.77 11.38
CA ARG A 93 7.11 4.59 10.18
C ARG A 93 6.31 4.04 9.00
N LEU A 94 5.50 4.90 8.37
CA LEU A 94 4.67 4.56 7.23
C LEU A 94 4.98 5.48 6.04
N GLU A 95 5.16 4.88 4.87
CA GLU A 95 5.42 5.58 3.60
C GLU A 95 4.59 4.97 2.47
N PRO A 96 4.24 5.74 1.43
CA PRO A 96 3.70 5.14 0.21
C PRO A 96 4.75 4.24 -0.44
N LEU A 97 4.33 3.36 -1.35
CA LEU A 97 5.24 2.63 -2.22
C LEU A 97 6.09 3.64 -3.01
N THR A 98 7.41 3.45 -3.04
CA THR A 98 8.35 4.48 -3.52
C THR A 98 8.54 4.47 -5.03
N LYS A 99 8.24 3.34 -5.67
CA LYS A 99 8.40 3.13 -7.12
C LYS A 99 7.14 3.44 -7.94
N PHE A 100 6.10 3.92 -7.28
CA PHE A 100 4.84 4.32 -7.90
C PHE A 100 4.56 5.80 -7.66
N PRO A 101 3.94 6.51 -8.63
CA PRO A 101 3.56 7.89 -8.43
C PRO A 101 2.58 8.04 -7.26
N VAL A 102 2.90 8.92 -6.31
CA VAL A 102 1.99 9.21 -5.20
C VAL A 102 0.80 10.03 -5.70
N VAL A 103 -0.40 9.62 -5.33
CA VAL A 103 -1.65 10.35 -5.59
C VAL A 103 -1.90 11.32 -4.44
N GLU A 104 -1.94 10.79 -3.22
CA GLU A 104 -2.15 11.53 -1.99
C GLU A 104 -1.72 10.65 -0.80
N ASP A 105 -0.90 11.15 0.09
CA ASP A 105 -0.38 10.47 1.29
C ASP A 105 0.18 9.06 1.00
N LEU A 106 -0.54 8.01 1.41
CA LEU A 106 -0.15 6.61 1.25
C LEU A 106 -0.78 5.96 0.00
N ILE A 107 -1.56 6.71 -0.77
CA ILE A 107 -2.19 6.24 -2.01
C ILE A 107 -1.24 6.46 -3.17
N VAL A 108 -1.02 5.42 -3.96
CA VAL A 108 -0.16 5.45 -5.15
C VAL A 108 -0.92 5.00 -6.40
N ASP A 109 -0.52 5.52 -7.55
CA ASP A 109 -1.05 5.14 -8.85
C ASP A 109 -0.38 3.86 -9.35
N ARG A 110 -1.14 2.77 -9.37
CA ARG A 110 -0.71 1.43 -9.83
C ARG A 110 -1.26 1.08 -11.22
N SER A 111 -1.77 2.06 -11.97
CA SER A 111 -2.32 1.84 -13.33
C SER A 111 -1.35 1.16 -14.27
N VAL A 112 -0.05 1.43 -14.13
CA VAL A 112 1.02 0.77 -14.89
C VAL A 112 0.96 -0.76 -14.85
N ILE A 113 0.51 -1.36 -13.74
CA ILE A 113 0.37 -2.81 -13.62
C ILE A 113 -0.72 -3.33 -14.58
N TRP A 114 -1.84 -2.61 -14.67
CA TRP A 114 -2.94 -2.94 -15.56
C TRP A 114 -2.59 -2.73 -17.03
N GLU A 115 -1.90 -1.64 -17.34
CA GLU A 115 -1.45 -1.32 -18.69
C GLU A 115 -0.53 -2.41 -19.22
N ARG A 116 0.46 -2.82 -18.43
CA ARG A 116 1.38 -3.89 -18.80
C ARG A 116 0.70 -5.25 -18.94
N GLN A 117 -0.26 -5.55 -18.09
CA GLN A 117 -1.06 -6.77 -18.24
C GLN A 117 -1.86 -6.78 -19.54
N LYS A 118 -2.40 -5.64 -19.97
CA LYS A 118 -3.08 -5.50 -21.25
C LYS A 118 -2.11 -5.72 -22.43
N GLU A 119 -0.94 -5.07 -22.38
CA GLU A 119 0.10 -5.22 -23.41
C GLU A 119 0.59 -6.66 -23.52
N ALA A 120 0.77 -7.35 -22.40
CA ALA A 120 1.13 -8.76 -22.34
C ALA A 120 -0.04 -9.71 -22.65
N LEU A 121 -1.22 -9.18 -23.04
CA LEU A 121 -2.44 -9.97 -23.31
C LEU A 121 -2.87 -10.89 -22.15
N MET A 122 -2.53 -10.51 -20.92
CA MET A 122 -2.84 -11.27 -19.69
C MET A 122 -4.29 -11.02 -19.21
N TYR A 123 -5.26 -11.14 -20.10
CA TYR A 123 -6.68 -11.04 -19.79
C TYR A 123 -7.45 -12.20 -20.43
N LEU A 124 -8.62 -12.47 -19.88
CA LEU A 124 -9.53 -13.46 -20.42
C LEU A 124 -10.05 -12.98 -21.80
N GLY A 125 -9.36 -13.38 -22.86
CA GLY A 125 -9.86 -13.23 -24.22
C GLY A 125 -10.91 -14.29 -24.55
N ILE A 126 -11.58 -14.12 -25.69
CA ILE A 126 -12.52 -15.15 -26.23
C ILE A 126 -11.67 -16.32 -26.76
N ARG A 127 -11.17 -17.16 -25.85
CA ARG A 127 -10.60 -18.45 -26.23
C ARG A 127 -11.70 -19.49 -26.18
N LYS A 128 -11.95 -20.16 -27.30
CA LYS A 128 -13.00 -21.18 -27.39
C LYS A 128 -12.69 -22.43 -26.54
N HIS A 129 -11.44 -22.74 -26.30
CA HIS A 129 -11.00 -23.87 -25.46
C HIS A 129 -9.64 -23.55 -24.83
N PRO A 130 -9.55 -23.27 -23.52
CA PRO A 130 -8.26 -23.19 -22.82
C PRO A 130 -7.61 -24.58 -22.80
N ASP A 131 -6.30 -24.66 -23.05
CA ASP A 131 -5.55 -25.91 -22.88
C ASP A 131 -5.58 -26.28 -21.38
N PRO A 132 -6.06 -27.48 -21.01
CA PRO A 132 -6.08 -27.92 -19.61
C PRO A 132 -4.71 -27.89 -18.95
N LYS A 133 -3.61 -28.04 -19.70
CA LYS A 133 -2.24 -27.97 -19.18
C LYS A 133 -1.82 -26.56 -18.77
N GLU A 134 -2.42 -25.53 -19.37
CA GLU A 134 -2.16 -24.13 -19.01
C GLU A 134 -3.01 -23.64 -17.84
N HIS A 135 -4.07 -24.37 -17.47
CA HIS A 135 -5.03 -23.95 -16.45
C HIS A 135 -4.37 -23.64 -15.10
N ASP A 136 -3.47 -24.50 -14.63
CA ASP A 136 -2.85 -24.32 -13.31
C ASP A 136 -1.93 -23.10 -13.27
N HIS A 137 -1.22 -22.80 -14.36
CA HIS A 137 -0.40 -21.62 -14.49
C HIS A 137 -1.25 -20.33 -14.54
N GLN A 138 -2.33 -20.37 -15.34
CA GLN A 138 -3.27 -19.24 -15.45
C GLN A 138 -3.98 -18.98 -14.11
N TYR A 139 -4.41 -20.02 -13.42
CA TYR A 139 -5.03 -19.93 -12.11
C TYR A 139 -4.07 -19.36 -11.07
N SER A 140 -2.81 -19.78 -11.08
CA SER A 140 -1.79 -19.26 -10.17
C SER A 140 -1.47 -17.80 -10.45
N ALA A 141 -1.37 -17.38 -11.71
CA ALA A 141 -1.18 -15.99 -12.09
C ALA A 141 -2.37 -15.10 -11.72
N ALA A 142 -3.60 -15.65 -11.83
CA ALA A 142 -4.83 -14.93 -11.45
C ALA A 142 -4.96 -14.61 -9.96
N LYS A 143 -4.17 -15.26 -9.09
CA LYS A 143 -4.10 -14.94 -7.66
C LYS A 143 -3.39 -13.63 -7.36
N CYS A 144 -2.76 -13.00 -8.33
CA CYS A 144 -2.06 -11.74 -8.17
C CYS A 144 -3.03 -10.63 -7.72
N LEU A 145 -2.73 -10.01 -6.56
CA LEU A 145 -3.54 -8.92 -5.98
C LEU A 145 -3.32 -7.56 -6.66
N LYS A 146 -2.38 -7.47 -7.59
CA LYS A 146 -1.95 -6.21 -8.23
C LYS A 146 -1.56 -5.12 -7.22
N CYS A 147 -1.05 -5.54 -6.07
CA CYS A 147 -0.68 -4.64 -4.98
C CYS A 147 0.64 -3.89 -5.21
N GLY A 148 1.51 -4.37 -6.12
CA GLY A 148 2.78 -3.74 -6.46
C GLY A 148 3.95 -4.07 -5.51
N LEU A 149 3.75 -4.87 -4.44
CA LEU A 149 4.80 -5.16 -3.47
C LEU A 149 6.02 -5.87 -4.07
N CYS A 150 5.81 -6.79 -5.03
CA CYS A 150 6.89 -7.47 -5.73
C CYS A 150 7.72 -6.50 -6.59
N LEU A 151 7.07 -5.51 -7.23
CA LEU A 151 7.75 -4.47 -7.99
C LEU A 151 8.51 -3.52 -7.07
N GLU A 152 7.97 -3.20 -5.90
CA GLU A 152 8.63 -2.34 -4.91
C GLU A 152 9.98 -2.91 -4.46
N VAL A 153 10.07 -4.23 -4.24
CA VAL A 153 11.32 -4.89 -3.81
C VAL A 153 12.21 -5.31 -4.97
N CYS A 154 11.71 -5.35 -6.20
CA CYS A 154 12.46 -5.83 -7.35
C CYS A 154 13.61 -4.87 -7.69
N PRO A 155 14.87 -5.31 -7.73
CA PRO A 155 16.00 -4.43 -8.07
C PRO A 155 15.97 -3.96 -9.53
N ASN A 156 15.32 -4.72 -10.41
CA ASN A 156 15.25 -4.43 -11.84
C ASN A 156 14.11 -3.49 -12.20
N TYR A 157 13.11 -3.33 -11.34
CA TYR A 157 12.02 -2.38 -11.55
C TYR A 157 12.38 -1.02 -10.94
N LEU A 158 12.58 -0.01 -11.77
CA LEU A 158 13.01 1.33 -11.35
C LEU A 158 11.86 2.32 -11.20
N GLY A 159 10.63 1.93 -11.51
CA GLY A 159 9.46 2.77 -11.37
C GLY A 159 8.49 2.70 -12.56
N ALA A 160 7.41 3.48 -12.50
CA ALA A 160 6.32 3.42 -13.48
C ALA A 160 6.74 3.76 -14.94
N LYS A 161 7.88 4.43 -15.13
CA LYS A 161 8.42 4.79 -16.47
C LYS A 161 9.40 3.75 -17.01
N ASP A 162 9.68 2.69 -16.27
CA ASP A 162 10.59 1.63 -16.66
C ASP A 162 9.89 0.68 -17.66
N ASP A 163 10.63 0.11 -18.61
CA ASP A 163 10.14 -0.88 -19.58
C ASP A 163 10.11 -2.30 -19.02
N PHE A 164 10.60 -2.51 -17.81
CA PHE A 164 10.60 -3.81 -17.15
C PHE A 164 9.20 -4.22 -16.70
N TYR A 165 8.74 -5.40 -17.10
CA TYR A 165 7.39 -5.87 -16.82
C TYR A 165 7.19 -6.47 -15.41
N GLY A 166 8.25 -6.85 -14.71
CA GLY A 166 8.20 -7.46 -13.39
C GLY A 166 8.51 -8.94 -13.37
#